data_f7a4c054dfbe9464bc3bbac04fffc4aa
#
_entry.id   f7a4c054dfbe9464bc3bbac04fffc4aa
#
_cell.length_a   1.000
_cell.length_b   1.000
_cell.length_c   1.000
_cell.angle_alpha   90.00
_cell.angle_beta   90.00
_cell.angle_gamma   90.00
#
_symmetry.space_group_name_H-M   'P 1'
#
loop_
_entity.id
_entity.type
_entity.pdbx_description
1 polymer ?
#
loop_
_entity_poly.entity_id
_entity_poly.type
_entity_poly.pdbx_seq_one_letter_code
_entity_poly.pdbx_strand_id
1 'polypeptide(L)'
;MGGNTVYKLLLNGDCDGDGDGDGDGDEDEEDEDEDEDEQKTKAKAKTKTKYTDSDLDLLAIYFALVKILYLQNELELAEKIVLAVERERTASEVELHTTTIRNENAYFSCVKQLLDCEPKPIKWKRKGEKKNANNCIYVVGDSHSLAPAWKTIDNKMLVPKLVTGLKHWHLRKDSTFYPKKNFFAVMNELPPKATIIMIFGEIDCREGLLLAVEKNRYKNLEEGMMKCISIFVEVVLKLVKEKGFKVVIHPVIPVLKETRGVVKQYNEIFKEAVAKCDELQWLDIFDCFLEEEGGELKEEMKLDGTHLHPAYLKHVEEWWGTKYKL
;
A
#
# COMPACT_ATOMS: atom_id res chain seq x y z
N MET A 1 28.24 -1.35 -8.73
CA MET A 1 27.83 0.01 -9.11
C MET A 1 26.81 -0.13 -10.23
N GLY A 2 25.53 0.02 -10.02
CA GLY A 2 24.49 -0.21 -11.04
C GLY A 2 23.05 -0.22 -10.52
N GLY A 3 22.80 0.22 -9.26
CA GLY A 3 21.44 0.20 -8.68
C GLY A 3 20.60 1.47 -8.89
N ASN A 4 21.09 2.46 -9.62
CA ASN A 4 20.47 3.80 -9.65
C ASN A 4 19.67 4.13 -10.92
N THR A 5 19.69 3.27 -11.95
CA THR A 5 19.13 3.65 -13.25
C THR A 5 17.62 3.43 -13.34
N VAL A 6 17.11 2.36 -12.74
CA VAL A 6 15.66 2.06 -12.76
C VAL A 6 14.87 3.01 -11.84
N TYR A 7 15.46 3.42 -10.72
CA TYR A 7 14.87 4.41 -9.83
C TYR A 7 14.77 5.81 -10.44
N LYS A 8 15.70 6.18 -11.30
CA LYS A 8 15.67 7.48 -12.02
C LYS A 8 14.56 7.55 -13.08
N LEU A 9 14.20 6.43 -13.69
CA LEU A 9 13.12 6.36 -14.70
C LEU A 9 11.72 6.45 -14.09
N LEU A 10 11.56 6.11 -12.81
CA LEU A 10 10.26 6.15 -12.12
C LEU A 10 9.98 7.48 -11.39
N LEU A 11 10.98 8.36 -11.27
CA LEU A 11 10.85 9.63 -10.54
C LEU A 11 10.87 10.88 -11.44
N ASN A 12 11.21 10.75 -12.73
CA ASN A 12 11.18 11.84 -13.68
C ASN A 12 9.97 11.69 -14.61
N GLY A 13 8.80 12.00 -14.12
CA GLY A 13 7.66 12.36 -14.94
C GLY A 13 7.87 13.78 -15.43
N ASP A 14 8.45 13.95 -16.61
CA ASP A 14 8.60 15.24 -17.27
C ASP A 14 7.20 15.78 -17.60
N CYS A 15 6.86 16.87 -16.96
CA CYS A 15 5.79 17.76 -17.41
C CYS A 15 6.42 18.79 -18.33
N ASP A 16 6.48 18.47 -19.62
CA ASP A 16 6.74 19.44 -20.67
C ASP A 16 5.49 20.31 -20.83
N GLY A 17 5.64 21.57 -20.50
CA GLY A 17 4.68 22.62 -20.77
C GLY A 17 5.38 23.77 -21.45
N ASP A 18 5.38 23.73 -22.76
CA ASP A 18 5.79 24.86 -23.60
C ASP A 18 4.87 26.05 -23.41
N GLY A 19 5.44 27.21 -23.23
CA GLY A 19 4.71 28.45 -23.15
C GLY A 19 5.63 29.63 -23.39
N ASP A 20 5.91 29.89 -24.67
CA ASP A 20 6.53 31.13 -25.15
C ASP A 20 5.62 32.33 -24.88
N GLY A 21 6.19 33.44 -24.45
CA GLY A 21 5.48 34.70 -24.29
C GLY A 21 6.42 35.87 -24.05
N ASP A 22 6.96 36.40 -25.13
CA ASP A 22 7.65 37.69 -25.17
C ASP A 22 6.70 38.84 -24.81
N GLY A 23 7.21 39.82 -24.11
CA GLY A 23 6.49 41.06 -23.85
C GLY A 23 7.34 42.12 -23.18
N ASP A 24 7.93 42.96 -24.02
CA ASP A 24 8.63 44.19 -23.69
C ASP A 24 7.73 45.23 -23.01
N GLY A 25 8.35 46.13 -22.23
CA GLY A 25 7.91 47.52 -22.24
C GLY A 25 7.66 48.17 -20.88
N ASP A 26 8.54 49.10 -20.67
CA ASP A 26 8.41 50.45 -20.18
C ASP A 26 8.46 50.75 -18.67
N GLU A 27 9.48 51.54 -18.43
CA GLU A 27 9.77 52.39 -17.28
C GLU A 27 8.66 53.43 -17.09
N ASP A 28 8.33 53.73 -15.85
CA ASP A 28 8.06 55.13 -15.46
C ASP A 28 8.20 55.29 -13.93
N GLU A 29 8.73 56.45 -13.60
CA GLU A 29 9.23 56.91 -12.30
C GLU A 29 8.12 57.42 -11.39
N GLU A 30 8.48 57.56 -10.11
CA GLU A 30 8.03 58.50 -9.09
C GLU A 30 6.63 58.34 -8.49
N ASP A 31 6.59 58.13 -7.18
CA ASP A 31 6.35 59.15 -6.15
C ASP A 31 6.51 58.59 -4.73
N GLU A 32 7.31 59.30 -3.94
CA GLU A 32 7.40 59.17 -2.48
C GLU A 32 6.10 59.72 -1.88
N ASP A 33 5.54 59.01 -0.85
CA ASP A 33 5.06 59.63 0.38
C ASP A 33 4.48 58.59 1.36
N GLU A 34 5.07 58.60 2.55
CA GLU A 34 4.53 58.37 3.89
C GLU A 34 3.39 57.36 4.12
N ASP A 35 3.73 56.23 4.84
CA ASP A 35 2.97 55.91 6.07
C ASP A 35 3.72 54.90 6.97
N GLU A 36 4.21 55.40 8.08
CA GLU A 36 4.89 54.66 9.18
C GLU A 36 3.89 53.93 10.08
N ASP A 37 3.11 52.96 9.66
CA ASP A 37 2.31 52.16 10.62
C ASP A 37 1.99 50.71 10.21
N GLU A 38 2.59 50.15 9.16
CA GLU A 38 2.39 48.74 8.76
C GLU A 38 3.49 47.77 9.20
N GLN A 39 4.31 48.10 10.19
CA GLN A 39 5.44 47.27 10.62
C GLN A 39 5.14 46.31 11.76
N LYS A 40 3.92 45.95 12.08
CA LYS A 40 3.63 45.03 13.21
C LYS A 40 2.92 43.71 12.89
N THR A 41 2.75 43.32 11.63
CA THR A 41 2.13 42.05 11.28
C THR A 41 2.87 41.23 10.22
N LYS A 42 4.18 41.36 10.14
CA LYS A 42 4.98 40.30 9.48
C LYS A 42 5.11 39.16 10.44
N ALA A 43 4.15 38.21 10.42
CA ALA A 43 4.33 36.88 10.97
C ALA A 43 5.68 36.38 10.45
N LYS A 44 6.63 36.14 11.37
CA LYS A 44 7.92 35.53 11.07
C LYS A 44 7.67 34.26 10.26
N ALA A 45 7.86 34.31 8.95
CA ALA A 45 8.01 33.13 8.14
C ALA A 45 9.18 32.37 8.78
N LYS A 46 8.88 31.28 9.51
CA LYS A 46 9.88 30.38 10.04
C LYS A 46 10.64 29.86 8.82
N THR A 47 11.92 30.23 8.73
CA THR A 47 12.85 29.60 7.79
C THR A 47 12.72 28.10 7.99
N LYS A 48 12.20 27.40 6.98
CA LYS A 48 12.13 25.94 7.02
C LYS A 48 13.53 25.40 7.11
N THR A 49 13.82 24.72 8.20
CA THR A 49 15.13 24.11 8.47
C THR A 49 15.22 22.75 7.80
N LYS A 50 16.44 22.29 7.49
CA LYS A 50 16.65 20.90 7.06
C LYS A 50 16.57 19.98 8.27
N TYR A 51 16.05 18.76 8.07
CA TYR A 51 16.11 17.73 9.11
C TYR A 51 17.54 17.37 9.47
N THR A 52 17.81 17.23 10.74
CA THR A 52 19.01 16.55 11.25
C THR A 52 18.78 15.02 11.24
N ASP A 53 19.84 14.23 11.38
CA ASP A 53 19.73 12.78 11.52
C ASP A 53 18.85 12.40 12.73
N SER A 54 19.00 13.14 13.86
CA SER A 54 18.17 12.93 15.05
C SER A 54 16.69 13.22 14.82
N ASP A 55 16.36 14.22 14.00
CA ASP A 55 14.96 14.50 13.62
C ASP A 55 14.38 13.35 12.79
N LEU A 56 15.17 12.83 11.84
CA LEU A 56 14.76 11.70 11.01
C LEU A 56 14.57 10.43 11.85
N ASP A 57 15.47 10.14 12.78
CA ASP A 57 15.36 8.98 13.68
C ASP A 57 14.12 9.09 14.56
N LEU A 58 13.84 10.27 15.12
CA LEU A 58 12.66 10.50 15.94
C LEU A 58 11.38 10.36 15.13
N LEU A 59 11.33 10.93 13.93
CA LEU A 59 10.18 10.76 13.01
C LEU A 59 9.99 9.29 12.64
N ALA A 60 11.05 8.54 12.35
CA ALA A 60 10.97 7.12 12.03
C ALA A 60 10.34 6.31 13.17
N ILE A 61 10.70 6.63 14.43
CA ILE A 61 10.12 5.99 15.62
C ILE A 61 8.59 6.27 15.69
N TYR A 62 8.18 7.53 15.52
CA TYR A 62 6.76 7.89 15.54
C TYR A 62 5.99 7.24 14.39
N PHE A 63 6.56 7.20 13.18
CA PHE A 63 5.93 6.56 12.03
C PHE A 63 5.75 5.04 12.24
N ALA A 64 6.78 4.39 12.79
CA ALA A 64 6.70 2.98 13.17
C ALA A 64 5.63 2.75 14.25
N LEU A 65 5.55 3.63 15.26
CA LEU A 65 4.55 3.55 16.33
C LEU A 65 3.13 3.70 15.77
N VAL A 66 2.86 4.67 14.90
CA VAL A 66 1.54 4.84 14.26
C VAL A 66 1.14 3.58 13.49
N LYS A 67 2.06 2.99 12.72
CA LYS A 67 1.83 1.72 12.02
C LYS A 67 1.48 0.59 12.98
N ILE A 68 2.22 0.43 14.08
CA ILE A 68 1.97 -0.61 15.09
C ILE A 68 0.61 -0.42 15.75
N LEU A 69 0.27 0.80 16.16
CA LEU A 69 -1.00 1.13 16.79
C LEU A 69 -2.18 0.84 15.85
N TYR A 70 -2.06 1.22 14.58
CA TYR A 70 -3.06 0.91 13.56
C TYR A 70 -3.26 -0.61 13.41
N LEU A 71 -2.17 -1.39 13.31
CA LEU A 71 -2.22 -2.85 13.22
C LEU A 71 -2.79 -3.52 14.48
N GLN A 72 -2.73 -2.86 15.64
CA GLN A 72 -3.30 -3.35 16.89
C GLN A 72 -4.72 -2.85 17.16
N ASN A 73 -5.31 -2.08 16.23
CA ASN A 73 -6.61 -1.43 16.39
C ASN A 73 -6.66 -0.37 17.53
N GLU A 74 -5.53 0.21 17.88
CA GLU A 74 -5.44 1.34 18.81
C GLU A 74 -5.61 2.66 18.03
N LEU A 75 -6.76 2.79 17.34
CA LEU A 75 -7.02 3.83 16.34
C LEU A 75 -7.00 5.25 16.93
N GLU A 76 -7.60 5.46 18.10
CA GLU A 76 -7.62 6.77 18.77
C GLU A 76 -6.22 7.25 19.17
N LEU A 77 -5.36 6.33 19.58
CA LEU A 77 -3.97 6.67 19.93
C LEU A 77 -3.16 6.93 18.67
N ALA A 78 -3.37 6.13 17.62
CA ALA A 78 -2.73 6.37 16.31
C ALA A 78 -3.08 7.75 15.77
N GLU A 79 -4.37 8.14 15.79
CA GLU A 79 -4.85 9.46 15.35
C GLU A 79 -4.22 10.60 16.15
N LYS A 80 -4.17 10.49 17.48
CA LYS A 80 -3.53 11.51 18.34
C LYS A 80 -2.05 11.70 18.01
N ILE A 81 -1.33 10.61 17.75
CA ILE A 81 0.10 10.70 17.40
C ILE A 81 0.25 11.30 15.99
N VAL A 82 -0.60 10.91 15.03
CA VAL A 82 -0.60 11.51 13.68
C VAL A 82 -0.76 13.02 13.78
N LEU A 83 -1.74 13.51 14.53
CA LEU A 83 -1.97 14.96 14.72
C LEU A 83 -0.79 15.66 15.39
N ALA A 84 -0.19 15.03 16.41
CA ALA A 84 0.96 15.61 17.13
C ALA A 84 2.22 15.70 16.28
N VAL A 85 2.45 14.73 15.39
CA VAL A 85 3.69 14.59 14.61
C VAL A 85 3.62 15.32 13.27
N GLU A 86 2.43 15.59 12.73
CA GLU A 86 2.25 16.16 11.39
C GLU A 86 2.96 17.50 11.21
N ARG A 87 2.96 18.34 12.24
CA ARG A 87 3.66 19.62 12.23
C ARG A 87 5.17 19.45 12.02
N GLU A 88 5.78 18.50 12.74
CA GLU A 88 7.22 18.25 12.66
C GLU A 88 7.56 17.55 11.32
N ARG A 89 6.68 16.67 10.85
CA ARG A 89 6.79 15.99 9.55
C ARG A 89 6.82 16.95 8.37
N THR A 90 6.18 18.10 8.49
CA THR A 90 6.08 19.12 7.43
C THR A 90 6.94 20.37 7.70
N ALA A 91 7.78 20.33 8.73
CA ALA A 91 8.56 21.51 9.16
C ALA A 91 9.77 21.81 8.25
N SER A 92 10.24 20.82 7.48
CA SER A 92 11.41 20.95 6.61
C SER A 92 11.01 21.14 5.13
N GLU A 93 11.93 21.71 4.34
CA GLU A 93 11.85 21.75 2.88
C GLU A 93 12.25 20.42 2.22
N VAL A 94 12.98 19.57 2.98
CA VAL A 94 13.41 18.27 2.49
C VAL A 94 12.22 17.31 2.48
N GLU A 95 11.91 16.80 1.31
CA GLU A 95 10.84 15.82 1.15
C GLU A 95 11.26 14.45 1.71
N LEU A 96 10.49 13.92 2.65
CA LEU A 96 10.82 12.69 3.37
C LEU A 96 10.98 11.46 2.48
N HIS A 97 10.38 11.44 1.29
CA HIS A 97 10.56 10.34 0.34
C HIS A 97 11.99 10.28 -0.24
N THR A 98 12.77 11.35 -0.14
CA THR A 98 14.18 11.41 -0.57
C THR A 98 15.16 11.03 0.54
N THR A 99 14.66 10.79 1.76
CA THR A 99 15.46 10.51 2.95
C THR A 99 15.58 9.02 3.25
N THR A 100 16.35 8.70 4.30
CA THR A 100 16.53 7.33 4.80
C THR A 100 15.25 6.73 5.36
N ILE A 101 14.28 7.54 5.79
CA ILE A 101 13.00 7.12 6.40
C ILE A 101 11.81 7.11 5.42
N ARG A 102 12.08 7.08 4.12
CA ARG A 102 11.05 7.11 3.07
C ARG A 102 9.97 6.02 3.23
N ASN A 103 10.38 4.82 3.64
CA ASN A 103 9.44 3.70 3.80
C ASN A 103 8.53 3.91 5.02
N GLU A 104 9.09 4.37 6.13
CA GLU A 104 8.36 4.69 7.36
C GLU A 104 7.37 5.83 7.09
N ASN A 105 7.79 6.86 6.37
CA ASN A 105 6.92 7.96 5.95
C ASN A 105 5.80 7.49 5.01
N ALA A 106 6.06 6.56 4.10
CA ALA A 106 5.02 6.00 3.22
C ALA A 106 3.93 5.27 4.03
N TYR A 107 4.32 4.45 5.01
CA TYR A 107 3.37 3.81 5.93
C TYR A 107 2.59 4.81 6.78
N PHE A 108 3.27 5.83 7.31
CA PHE A 108 2.62 6.88 8.08
C PHE A 108 1.57 7.63 7.24
N SER A 109 1.94 8.05 6.04
CA SER A 109 1.05 8.77 5.14
C SER A 109 -0.16 7.93 4.71
N CYS A 110 0.05 6.64 4.45
CA CYS A 110 -1.04 5.71 4.16
C CYS A 110 -1.99 5.57 5.37
N VAL A 111 -1.47 5.30 6.56
CA VAL A 111 -2.30 5.16 7.78
C VAL A 111 -3.04 6.44 8.11
N LYS A 112 -2.39 7.62 7.99
CA LYS A 112 -3.04 8.91 8.18
C LYS A 112 -4.28 9.04 7.27
N GLN A 113 -4.14 8.76 5.98
CA GLN A 113 -5.26 8.82 5.04
C GLN A 113 -6.35 7.80 5.37
N LEU A 114 -5.97 6.57 5.77
CA LEU A 114 -6.92 5.53 6.15
C LEU A 114 -7.73 5.85 7.42
N LEU A 115 -7.19 6.65 8.32
CA LEU A 115 -7.92 7.14 9.50
C LEU A 115 -8.95 8.21 9.13
N ASP A 116 -8.72 8.96 8.06
CA ASP A 116 -9.57 10.07 7.63
C ASP A 116 -10.62 9.67 6.58
N CYS A 117 -10.35 8.65 5.73
CA CYS A 117 -11.22 8.27 4.61
C CYS A 117 -12.42 7.42 5.02
N GLU A 118 -13.52 7.50 4.24
CA GLU A 118 -14.68 6.62 4.39
C GLU A 118 -14.53 5.36 3.48
N PRO A 119 -15.00 4.19 3.95
CA PRO A 119 -15.50 3.90 5.29
C PRO A 119 -14.38 3.93 6.34
N LYS A 120 -14.65 4.59 7.47
CA LYS A 120 -13.66 4.65 8.58
C LYS A 120 -13.38 3.28 9.17
N PRO A 121 -12.15 3.07 9.68
CA PRO A 121 -11.84 1.87 10.44
C PRO A 121 -12.65 1.82 11.74
N ILE A 122 -13.10 0.62 12.11
CA ILE A 122 -13.97 0.41 13.27
C ILE A 122 -13.11 0.03 14.47
N LYS A 123 -13.33 0.73 15.60
CA LYS A 123 -12.72 0.37 16.87
C LYS A 123 -13.32 -0.93 17.40
N TRP A 124 -12.52 -1.97 17.45
CA TRP A 124 -12.96 -3.24 18.01
C TRP A 124 -12.92 -3.21 19.55
N LYS A 125 -14.07 -3.32 20.16
CA LYS A 125 -14.16 -3.38 21.63
C LYS A 125 -13.70 -4.76 22.13
N ARG A 126 -12.49 -4.83 22.70
CA ARG A 126 -11.88 -6.06 23.24
C ARG A 126 -12.54 -6.54 24.57
N LYS A 127 -13.65 -5.97 25.03
CA LYS A 127 -14.23 -6.32 26.34
C LYS A 127 -14.83 -7.73 26.28
N GLY A 128 -14.08 -8.71 26.82
CA GLY A 128 -14.62 -9.99 27.34
C GLY A 128 -15.04 -11.05 26.33
N GLU A 129 -15.12 -10.74 25.05
CA GLU A 129 -15.42 -11.74 24.04
C GLU A 129 -14.14 -12.46 23.65
N LYS A 130 -14.08 -13.77 23.95
CA LYS A 130 -13.13 -14.67 23.30
C LYS A 130 -13.23 -14.36 21.80
N LYS A 131 -12.10 -14.01 21.16
CA LYS A 131 -12.02 -13.85 19.71
C LYS A 131 -12.70 -15.04 19.06
N ASN A 132 -13.97 -14.89 18.71
CA ASN A 132 -14.67 -15.93 17.98
C ASN A 132 -14.07 -15.89 16.58
N ALA A 133 -13.17 -16.83 16.27
CA ALA A 133 -12.48 -16.91 15.00
C ALA A 133 -13.45 -16.87 13.80
N ASN A 134 -14.73 -17.19 14.05
CA ASN A 134 -15.81 -17.17 13.07
C ASN A 134 -16.27 -15.75 12.69
N ASN A 135 -15.96 -14.72 13.51
CA ASN A 135 -16.38 -13.33 13.26
C ASN A 135 -15.26 -12.49 12.63
N CYS A 136 -14.20 -13.11 12.19
CA CYS A 136 -13.06 -12.43 11.60
C CYS A 136 -12.68 -13.04 10.26
N ILE A 137 -12.24 -12.18 9.35
CA ILE A 137 -11.50 -12.53 8.15
C ILE A 137 -10.12 -11.91 8.30
N TYR A 138 -9.08 -12.73 8.21
CA TYR A 138 -7.71 -12.24 8.30
C TYR A 138 -7.25 -11.77 6.93
N VAL A 139 -6.79 -10.54 6.84
CA VAL A 139 -6.23 -9.98 5.60
C VAL A 139 -4.71 -10.05 5.69
N VAL A 140 -4.13 -11.05 5.05
CA VAL A 140 -2.68 -11.28 5.05
C VAL A 140 -2.09 -10.68 3.79
N GLY A 141 -1.18 -9.73 3.94
CA GLY A 141 -0.63 -9.03 2.78
C GLY A 141 0.55 -8.12 3.12
N ASP A 142 1.08 -7.48 2.10
CA ASP A 142 2.00 -6.35 2.25
C ASP A 142 1.24 -5.07 2.68
N SER A 143 1.74 -3.88 2.35
CA SER A 143 1.09 -2.61 2.73
C SER A 143 -0.34 -2.48 2.23
N HIS A 144 -0.71 -3.20 1.17
CA HIS A 144 -2.08 -3.19 0.63
C HIS A 144 -3.11 -3.85 1.56
N SER A 145 -2.66 -4.65 2.53
CA SER A 145 -3.53 -5.19 3.58
C SER A 145 -4.05 -4.15 4.58
N LEU A 146 -3.50 -2.93 4.54
CA LEU A 146 -3.92 -1.84 5.43
C LEU A 146 -5.24 -1.19 4.99
N ALA A 147 -5.49 -1.07 3.69
CA ALA A 147 -6.69 -0.43 3.17
C ALA A 147 -8.01 -1.10 3.65
N PRO A 148 -8.15 -2.43 3.62
CA PRO A 148 -9.33 -3.10 4.15
C PRO A 148 -9.34 -3.25 5.69
N ALA A 149 -8.24 -2.93 6.36
CA ALA A 149 -8.09 -3.19 7.79
C ALA A 149 -9.17 -2.52 8.64
N TRP A 150 -9.68 -3.26 9.63
CA TRP A 150 -10.65 -2.80 10.63
C TRP A 150 -11.99 -2.31 10.04
N LYS A 151 -12.35 -2.82 8.89
CA LYS A 151 -13.65 -2.67 8.27
C LYS A 151 -14.36 -4.01 8.27
N THR A 152 -15.63 -4.06 7.88
CA THR A 152 -16.43 -5.29 7.92
C THR A 152 -16.88 -5.69 6.53
N ILE A 153 -16.98 -6.99 6.32
CA ILE A 153 -17.67 -7.62 5.19
C ILE A 153 -18.57 -8.71 5.77
N ASP A 154 -19.85 -8.70 5.44
CA ASP A 154 -20.83 -9.69 5.94
C ASP A 154 -20.78 -9.81 7.48
N ASN A 155 -20.75 -8.65 8.16
CA ASN A 155 -20.61 -8.53 9.62
C ASN A 155 -19.33 -9.15 10.22
N LYS A 156 -18.33 -9.53 9.41
CA LYS A 156 -17.05 -10.06 9.86
C LYS A 156 -15.98 -8.98 9.78
N MET A 157 -15.22 -8.83 10.86
CA MET A 157 -14.14 -7.87 10.94
C MET A 157 -12.95 -8.30 10.07
N LEU A 158 -12.45 -7.40 9.24
CA LEU A 158 -11.22 -7.56 8.48
C LEU A 158 -10.01 -7.23 9.37
N VAL A 159 -9.27 -8.26 9.76
CA VAL A 159 -8.12 -8.14 10.67
C VAL A 159 -6.83 -8.17 9.89
N PRO A 160 -6.05 -7.06 9.83
CA PRO A 160 -4.82 -7.01 9.07
C PRO A 160 -3.75 -7.89 9.69
N LYS A 161 -2.97 -8.52 8.82
CA LYS A 161 -1.79 -9.32 9.13
C LYS A 161 -0.69 -8.95 8.15
N LEU A 162 0.09 -7.94 8.51
CA LEU A 162 1.10 -7.34 7.65
C LEU A 162 2.32 -8.23 7.49
N VAL A 163 2.72 -8.49 6.25
CA VAL A 163 3.98 -9.14 5.86
C VAL A 163 4.76 -8.18 4.96
N THR A 164 5.64 -7.41 5.55
CA THR A 164 6.37 -6.35 4.84
C THR A 164 7.31 -6.91 3.78
N GLY A 165 7.23 -6.38 2.56
CA GLY A 165 8.21 -6.60 1.50
C GLY A 165 8.24 -8.01 0.91
N LEU A 166 7.17 -8.80 1.06
CA LEU A 166 7.10 -10.14 0.50
C LEU A 166 6.87 -10.07 -1.02
N LYS A 167 7.77 -10.69 -1.77
CA LYS A 167 7.56 -11.09 -3.17
C LYS A 167 7.22 -12.58 -3.19
N HIS A 168 6.38 -13.04 -4.11
CA HIS A 168 6.07 -14.45 -4.29
C HIS A 168 7.35 -15.29 -4.44
N TRP A 169 8.33 -14.76 -5.16
CA TRP A 169 9.64 -15.37 -5.35
C TRP A 169 10.42 -15.60 -4.03
N HIS A 170 10.19 -14.81 -2.97
CA HIS A 170 10.83 -15.02 -1.67
C HIS A 170 10.41 -16.34 -1.02
N LEU A 171 9.26 -16.90 -1.37
CA LEU A 171 8.74 -18.15 -0.77
C LEU A 171 9.40 -19.42 -1.29
N ARG A 172 10.26 -19.36 -2.32
CA ARG A 172 10.98 -20.53 -2.81
C ARG A 172 11.76 -21.24 -1.70
N LYS A 173 11.98 -22.55 -1.86
CA LYS A 173 12.50 -23.44 -0.81
C LYS A 173 13.81 -22.95 -0.20
N ASP A 174 14.75 -22.51 -1.01
CA ASP A 174 16.11 -22.09 -0.64
C ASP A 174 16.25 -20.63 -0.19
N SER A 175 15.16 -19.88 -0.19
CA SER A 175 15.19 -18.47 0.21
C SER A 175 15.40 -18.30 1.71
N THR A 176 16.32 -17.40 2.08
CA THR A 176 16.62 -17.02 3.46
C THR A 176 16.20 -15.59 3.78
N PHE A 177 15.52 -14.91 2.85
CA PHE A 177 15.05 -13.52 3.04
C PHE A 177 14.09 -13.40 4.22
N TYR A 178 14.24 -12.31 4.98
CA TYR A 178 13.39 -12.01 6.13
C TYR A 178 11.87 -12.05 5.81
N PRO A 179 11.38 -11.52 4.67
CA PRO A 179 9.95 -11.56 4.36
C PRO A 179 9.36 -12.97 4.36
N LYS A 180 10.11 -13.98 3.94
CA LYS A 180 9.68 -15.39 4.04
C LYS A 180 9.49 -15.83 5.49
N LYS A 181 10.44 -15.51 6.38
CA LYS A 181 10.32 -15.85 7.81
C LYS A 181 9.13 -15.13 8.44
N ASN A 182 8.95 -13.84 8.12
CA ASN A 182 7.82 -13.06 8.59
C ASN A 182 6.48 -13.63 8.10
N PHE A 183 6.38 -14.02 6.82
CA PHE A 183 5.19 -14.68 6.29
C PHE A 183 4.80 -15.91 7.10
N PHE A 184 5.74 -16.85 7.31
CA PHE A 184 5.44 -18.05 8.08
C PHE A 184 5.16 -17.78 9.56
N ALA A 185 5.80 -16.79 10.18
CA ALA A 185 5.47 -16.36 11.53
C ALA A 185 4.01 -15.90 11.63
N VAL A 186 3.59 -15.00 10.72
CA VAL A 186 2.21 -14.52 10.61
C VAL A 186 1.23 -15.67 10.38
N MET A 187 1.51 -16.57 9.43
CA MET A 187 0.63 -17.72 9.14
C MET A 187 0.52 -18.68 10.32
N ASN A 188 1.57 -18.82 11.14
CA ASN A 188 1.54 -19.66 12.32
C ASN A 188 0.74 -19.10 13.49
N GLU A 189 0.60 -17.78 13.58
CA GLU A 189 -0.24 -17.10 14.58
C GLU A 189 -1.75 -17.21 14.29
N LEU A 190 -2.13 -17.56 13.06
CA LEU A 190 -3.54 -17.64 12.68
C LEU A 190 -4.18 -18.91 13.27
N PRO A 191 -5.44 -18.82 13.75
CA PRO A 191 -6.15 -19.97 14.26
C PRO A 191 -6.41 -20.98 13.13
N PRO A 192 -6.40 -22.30 13.44
CA PRO A 192 -6.79 -23.32 12.47
C PRO A 192 -8.18 -23.02 11.87
N LYS A 193 -8.36 -23.38 10.60
CA LYS A 193 -9.61 -23.16 9.85
C LYS A 193 -10.00 -21.68 9.66
N ALA A 194 -9.07 -20.75 9.89
CA ALA A 194 -9.31 -19.32 9.64
C ALA A 194 -9.70 -19.05 8.18
N THR A 195 -10.56 -18.06 7.99
CA THR A 195 -10.82 -17.48 6.66
C THR A 195 -9.80 -16.36 6.41
N ILE A 196 -9.13 -16.40 5.28
CA ILE A 196 -8.01 -15.53 4.95
C ILE A 196 -8.24 -14.92 3.56
N ILE A 197 -8.06 -13.61 3.44
CA ILE A 197 -7.86 -12.94 2.16
C ILE A 197 -6.37 -12.66 2.04
N MET A 198 -5.73 -13.10 0.96
CA MET A 198 -4.31 -12.86 0.69
C MET A 198 -4.14 -11.79 -0.37
N ILE A 199 -3.39 -10.72 -0.06
CA ILE A 199 -3.13 -9.57 -0.94
C ILE A 199 -1.62 -9.44 -1.13
N PHE A 200 -1.09 -10.03 -2.21
CA PHE A 200 0.33 -10.03 -2.55
C PHE A 200 0.53 -9.95 -4.07
N GLY A 201 1.75 -9.63 -4.50
CA GLY A 201 2.17 -9.67 -5.90
C GLY A 201 2.46 -8.29 -6.51
N GLU A 202 2.04 -7.20 -5.88
CA GLU A 202 2.31 -5.85 -6.42
C GLU A 202 3.82 -5.60 -6.49
N ILE A 203 4.56 -5.94 -5.43
CA ILE A 203 6.01 -5.76 -5.39
C ILE A 203 6.73 -6.66 -6.42
N ASP A 204 6.18 -7.85 -6.73
CA ASP A 204 6.68 -8.68 -7.83
C ASP A 204 6.55 -7.96 -9.17
N CYS A 205 5.38 -7.37 -9.45
CA CYS A 205 5.09 -6.66 -10.69
C CYS A 205 5.90 -5.37 -10.82
N ARG A 206 6.07 -4.61 -9.75
CA ARG A 206 6.75 -3.31 -9.76
C ARG A 206 8.26 -3.43 -9.88
N GLU A 207 8.86 -4.36 -9.17
CA GLU A 207 10.33 -4.41 -9.04
C GLU A 207 10.92 -5.79 -9.36
N GLY A 208 10.25 -6.87 -8.93
CA GLY A 208 10.84 -8.20 -8.87
C GLY A 208 11.05 -8.82 -10.23
N LEU A 209 10.00 -8.86 -11.03
CA LEU A 209 9.97 -9.54 -12.32
C LEU A 209 10.79 -8.83 -13.38
N LEU A 210 10.64 -7.51 -13.50
CA LEU A 210 11.37 -6.70 -14.47
C LEU A 210 12.89 -6.83 -14.27
N LEU A 211 13.36 -6.69 -13.03
CA LEU A 211 14.77 -6.88 -12.69
C LEU A 211 15.27 -8.32 -12.91
N ALA A 212 14.41 -9.30 -12.69
CA ALA A 212 14.79 -10.71 -12.90
C ALA A 212 14.96 -11.04 -14.40
N VAL A 213 14.11 -10.48 -15.25
CA VAL A 213 14.24 -10.60 -16.72
C VAL A 213 15.49 -9.85 -17.20
N GLU A 214 15.70 -8.61 -16.75
CA GLU A 214 16.89 -7.83 -17.09
C GLU A 214 18.20 -8.58 -16.74
N LYS A 215 18.21 -9.28 -15.61
CA LYS A 215 19.35 -10.11 -15.17
C LYS A 215 19.39 -11.51 -15.78
N ASN A 216 18.62 -11.76 -16.82
CA ASN A 216 18.52 -13.06 -17.52
C ASN A 216 18.19 -14.25 -16.59
N ARG A 217 17.42 -14.01 -15.53
CA ARG A 217 16.92 -15.07 -14.64
C ARG A 217 15.75 -15.83 -15.24
N TYR A 218 14.99 -15.17 -16.10
CA TYR A 218 13.87 -15.68 -16.88
C TYR A 218 14.06 -15.26 -18.36
N LYS A 219 13.56 -16.07 -19.27
CA LYS A 219 13.62 -15.77 -20.72
C LYS A 219 12.76 -14.56 -21.08
N ASN A 220 11.64 -14.42 -20.43
CA ASN A 220 10.70 -13.33 -20.61
C ASN A 220 9.87 -13.10 -19.32
N LEU A 221 9.05 -12.09 -19.36
CA LEU A 221 8.22 -11.68 -18.22
C LEU A 221 7.18 -12.74 -17.84
N GLU A 222 6.54 -13.37 -18.82
CA GLU A 222 5.54 -14.40 -18.62
C GLU A 222 6.09 -15.64 -17.88
N GLU A 223 7.27 -16.13 -18.29
CA GLU A 223 7.95 -17.21 -17.58
C GLU A 223 8.21 -16.87 -16.12
N GLY A 224 8.65 -15.61 -15.87
CA GLY A 224 8.87 -15.10 -14.53
C GLY A 224 7.59 -15.06 -13.70
N MET A 225 6.50 -14.58 -14.28
CA MET A 225 5.17 -14.55 -13.65
C MET A 225 4.70 -15.95 -13.27
N MET A 226 4.68 -16.86 -14.23
CA MET A 226 4.28 -18.25 -14.01
C MET A 226 5.08 -18.91 -12.88
N LYS A 227 6.38 -18.68 -12.84
CA LYS A 227 7.27 -19.24 -11.82
C LYS A 227 6.99 -18.68 -10.43
N CYS A 228 6.84 -17.36 -10.30
CA CYS A 228 6.54 -16.71 -9.02
C CYS A 228 5.17 -17.13 -8.49
N ILE A 229 4.16 -17.16 -9.35
CA ILE A 229 2.81 -17.61 -9.02
C ILE A 229 2.80 -19.09 -8.56
N SER A 230 3.49 -19.95 -9.29
CA SER A 230 3.60 -21.39 -8.93
C SER A 230 4.20 -21.57 -7.53
N ILE A 231 5.29 -20.85 -7.20
CA ILE A 231 5.91 -20.89 -5.88
C ILE A 231 4.92 -20.47 -4.79
N PHE A 232 4.18 -19.38 -5.02
CA PHE A 232 3.21 -18.88 -4.05
C PHE A 232 2.05 -19.86 -3.84
N VAL A 233 1.43 -20.32 -4.93
CA VAL A 233 0.30 -21.26 -4.89
C VAL A 233 0.69 -22.57 -4.19
N GLU A 234 1.86 -23.13 -4.49
CA GLU A 234 2.36 -24.35 -3.83
C GLU A 234 2.47 -24.18 -2.31
N VAL A 235 3.04 -23.03 -1.86
CA VAL A 235 3.18 -22.75 -0.42
C VAL A 235 1.80 -22.55 0.24
N VAL A 236 0.88 -21.85 -0.42
CA VAL A 236 -0.46 -21.60 0.13
C VAL A 236 -1.24 -22.91 0.23
N LEU A 237 -1.22 -23.76 -0.79
CA LEU A 237 -1.88 -25.08 -0.76
C LEU A 237 -1.36 -25.96 0.37
N LYS A 238 -0.04 -25.94 0.62
CA LYS A 238 0.54 -26.64 1.76
C LYS A 238 -0.04 -26.15 3.09
N LEU A 239 -0.12 -24.83 3.28
CA LEU A 239 -0.70 -24.22 4.48
C LEU A 239 -2.19 -24.54 4.63
N VAL A 240 -2.95 -24.50 3.53
CA VAL A 240 -4.37 -24.92 3.52
C VAL A 240 -4.51 -26.35 4.00
N LYS A 241 -3.70 -27.28 3.48
CA LYS A 241 -3.72 -28.69 3.87
C LYS A 241 -3.33 -28.89 5.33
N GLU A 242 -2.32 -28.16 5.83
CA GLU A 242 -1.81 -28.32 7.20
C GLU A 242 -2.71 -27.67 8.25
N LYS A 243 -3.31 -26.51 7.95
CA LYS A 243 -4.04 -25.69 8.92
C LYS A 243 -5.56 -25.68 8.70
N GLY A 244 -6.04 -26.17 7.56
CA GLY A 244 -7.46 -26.15 7.16
C GLY A 244 -7.97 -24.75 6.84
N PHE A 245 -7.10 -23.82 6.42
CA PHE A 245 -7.49 -22.45 6.07
C PHE A 245 -8.47 -22.41 4.89
N LYS A 246 -9.38 -21.45 4.92
CA LYS A 246 -10.19 -21.06 3.77
C LYS A 246 -9.53 -19.82 3.16
N VAL A 247 -8.96 -19.95 1.97
CA VAL A 247 -8.14 -18.90 1.37
C VAL A 247 -8.83 -18.32 0.15
N VAL A 248 -8.97 -17.00 0.15
CA VAL A 248 -9.39 -16.17 -0.99
C VAL A 248 -8.19 -15.37 -1.45
N ILE A 249 -7.82 -15.49 -2.71
CA ILE A 249 -6.73 -14.73 -3.33
C ILE A 249 -7.31 -13.43 -3.90
N HIS A 250 -6.84 -12.32 -3.39
CA HIS A 250 -7.15 -10.99 -3.91
C HIS A 250 -6.32 -10.72 -5.16
N PRO A 251 -6.89 -10.15 -6.23
CA PRO A 251 -6.10 -9.76 -7.40
C PRO A 251 -5.01 -8.75 -7.01
N VAL A 252 -3.88 -8.80 -7.71
CA VAL A 252 -2.85 -7.76 -7.60
C VAL A 252 -3.46 -6.43 -8.02
N ILE A 253 -3.22 -5.38 -7.24
CA ILE A 253 -3.88 -4.09 -7.44
C ILE A 253 -3.18 -3.24 -8.51
N PRO A 254 -3.92 -2.54 -9.40
CA PRO A 254 -3.38 -1.83 -10.57
C PRO A 254 -3.15 -0.33 -10.31
N VAL A 255 -2.67 0.06 -9.13
CA VAL A 255 -2.59 1.49 -8.76
C VAL A 255 -1.54 2.23 -9.57
N LEU A 256 -0.33 1.67 -9.69
CA LEU A 256 0.74 2.30 -10.44
C LEU A 256 0.49 2.22 -11.95
N LYS A 257 0.41 3.38 -12.62
CA LYS A 257 0.13 3.47 -14.05
C LYS A 257 1.19 2.71 -14.88
N GLU A 258 2.45 2.86 -14.53
CA GLU A 258 3.61 2.32 -15.26
C GLU A 258 3.61 0.79 -15.27
N THR A 259 3.11 0.16 -14.22
CA THR A 259 3.09 -1.31 -14.09
C THR A 259 1.73 -1.93 -14.35
N ARG A 260 0.70 -1.15 -14.64
CA ARG A 260 -0.69 -1.63 -14.78
C ARG A 260 -0.85 -2.72 -15.83
N GLY A 261 -0.15 -2.61 -16.97
CA GLY A 261 -0.13 -3.65 -18.00
C GLY A 261 0.47 -4.96 -17.49
N VAL A 262 1.56 -4.88 -16.73
CA VAL A 262 2.21 -6.04 -16.09
C VAL A 262 1.27 -6.66 -15.05
N VAL A 263 0.61 -5.85 -14.24
CA VAL A 263 -0.36 -6.29 -13.22
C VAL A 263 -1.56 -6.99 -13.87
N LYS A 264 -2.08 -6.48 -14.98
CA LYS A 264 -3.18 -7.12 -15.71
C LYS A 264 -2.79 -8.52 -16.18
N GLN A 265 -1.66 -8.65 -16.87
CA GLN A 265 -1.15 -9.95 -17.34
C GLN A 265 -0.86 -10.90 -16.16
N TYR A 266 -0.30 -10.38 -15.06
CA TYR A 266 -0.05 -11.17 -13.86
C TYR A 266 -1.34 -11.74 -13.26
N ASN A 267 -2.40 -10.92 -13.18
CA ASN A 267 -3.70 -11.35 -12.66
C ASN A 267 -4.36 -12.39 -13.56
N GLU A 268 -4.26 -12.29 -14.88
CA GLU A 268 -4.76 -13.31 -15.80
C GLU A 268 -4.13 -14.68 -15.54
N ILE A 269 -2.80 -14.73 -15.47
CA ILE A 269 -2.04 -15.96 -15.18
C ILE A 269 -2.34 -16.47 -13.76
N PHE A 270 -2.46 -15.56 -12.78
CA PHE A 270 -2.71 -15.92 -11.39
C PHE A 270 -4.12 -16.49 -11.20
N LYS A 271 -5.13 -15.87 -11.82
CA LYS A 271 -6.51 -16.36 -11.83
C LYS A 271 -6.59 -17.77 -12.41
N GLU A 272 -5.91 -18.03 -13.54
CA GLU A 272 -5.84 -19.35 -14.16
C GLU A 272 -5.15 -20.38 -13.25
N ALA A 273 -4.08 -19.98 -12.55
CA ALA A 273 -3.38 -20.87 -11.61
C ALA A 273 -4.25 -21.22 -10.41
N VAL A 274 -4.98 -20.26 -9.86
CA VAL A 274 -5.92 -20.47 -8.75
C VAL A 274 -7.11 -21.33 -9.18
N ALA A 275 -7.64 -21.11 -10.39
CA ALA A 275 -8.78 -21.90 -10.92
C ALA A 275 -8.49 -23.40 -11.08
N LYS A 276 -7.20 -23.79 -11.07
CA LYS A 276 -6.79 -25.22 -11.11
C LYS A 276 -6.74 -25.87 -9.71
N CYS A 277 -7.07 -25.11 -8.66
CA CYS A 277 -6.94 -25.53 -7.25
C CYS A 277 -8.31 -25.39 -6.57
N ASP A 278 -8.96 -26.51 -6.27
CA ASP A 278 -10.28 -26.53 -5.61
C ASP A 278 -10.26 -25.92 -4.20
N GLU A 279 -9.09 -25.90 -3.55
CA GLU A 279 -8.90 -25.40 -2.20
C GLU A 279 -8.75 -23.86 -2.12
N LEU A 280 -8.55 -23.18 -3.24
CA LEU A 280 -8.35 -21.74 -3.33
C LEU A 280 -9.52 -21.07 -4.04
N GLN A 281 -9.81 -19.84 -3.66
CA GLN A 281 -10.82 -19.04 -4.33
C GLN A 281 -10.16 -17.75 -4.88
N TRP A 282 -10.53 -17.37 -6.08
CA TRP A 282 -10.14 -16.11 -6.68
C TRP A 282 -11.20 -15.05 -6.39
N LEU A 283 -10.79 -13.90 -5.84
CA LEU A 283 -11.65 -12.73 -5.65
C LEU A 283 -11.76 -11.97 -6.97
N ASP A 284 -12.83 -12.23 -7.71
CA ASP A 284 -13.00 -11.72 -9.08
C ASP A 284 -13.57 -10.30 -9.10
N ILE A 285 -12.73 -9.33 -8.77
CA ILE A 285 -13.10 -7.90 -8.67
C ILE A 285 -12.11 -6.97 -9.41
N PHE A 286 -11.15 -7.50 -10.16
CA PHE A 286 -10.11 -6.69 -10.79
C PHE A 286 -10.67 -5.62 -11.73
N ASP A 287 -11.64 -5.98 -12.57
CA ASP A 287 -12.24 -5.06 -13.54
C ASP A 287 -13.03 -3.93 -12.85
N CYS A 288 -13.47 -4.13 -11.60
CA CYS A 288 -14.14 -3.08 -10.83
C CYS A 288 -13.23 -1.89 -10.48
N PHE A 289 -11.92 -2.07 -10.53
CA PHE A 289 -10.94 -1.01 -10.21
C PHE A 289 -10.71 -0.03 -11.36
N LEU A 290 -10.97 -0.47 -12.59
CA LEU A 290 -10.57 0.25 -13.80
C LEU A 290 -11.78 0.87 -14.49
N GLU A 291 -11.54 2.00 -15.17
CA GLU A 291 -12.48 2.57 -16.11
C GLU A 291 -12.64 1.62 -17.31
N GLU A 292 -13.86 1.54 -17.87
CA GLU A 292 -14.15 0.71 -19.03
C GLU A 292 -13.33 1.15 -20.25
N GLU A 293 -13.22 2.46 -20.44
CA GLU A 293 -12.42 3.05 -21.49
C GLU A 293 -11.03 3.41 -20.98
N GLY A 294 -9.98 3.00 -21.69
CA GLY A 294 -8.58 3.35 -21.40
C GLY A 294 -7.91 2.56 -20.27
N GLY A 295 -8.65 1.80 -19.45
CA GLY A 295 -8.10 0.98 -18.37
C GLY A 295 -7.39 1.78 -17.27
N GLU A 296 -7.74 3.06 -17.10
CA GLU A 296 -7.24 3.90 -16.02
C GLU A 296 -7.87 3.49 -14.68
N LEU A 297 -7.16 3.71 -13.57
CA LEU A 297 -7.71 3.46 -12.23
C LEU A 297 -8.81 4.48 -11.95
N LYS A 298 -10.00 4.01 -11.54
CA LYS A 298 -11.12 4.87 -11.16
C LYS A 298 -10.71 5.82 -10.04
N GLU A 299 -11.17 7.07 -10.09
CA GLU A 299 -10.78 8.10 -9.13
C GLU A 299 -11.16 7.73 -7.69
N GLU A 300 -12.35 7.17 -7.49
CA GLU A 300 -12.80 6.72 -6.16
C GLU A 300 -12.01 5.52 -5.60
N MET A 301 -11.18 4.88 -6.43
CA MET A 301 -10.29 3.78 -6.02
C MET A 301 -8.90 4.26 -5.60
N LYS A 302 -8.58 5.54 -5.76
CA LYS A 302 -7.27 6.11 -5.40
C LYS A 302 -7.26 6.53 -3.93
N LEU A 303 -6.31 6.04 -3.13
CA LEU A 303 -6.03 6.53 -1.79
C LEU A 303 -4.82 7.48 -1.82
N ASP A 304 -3.71 6.93 -2.24
CA ASP A 304 -2.44 7.60 -2.48
C ASP A 304 -1.85 7.10 -3.81
N GLY A 305 -0.65 7.44 -4.13
CA GLY A 305 -0.02 6.99 -5.39
C GLY A 305 0.25 5.48 -5.47
N THR A 306 -0.02 4.70 -4.40
CA THR A 306 0.37 3.29 -4.31
C THR A 306 -0.77 2.37 -3.85
N HIS A 307 -1.70 2.83 -2.99
CA HIS A 307 -2.70 1.99 -2.35
C HIS A 307 -4.12 2.29 -2.86
N LEU A 308 -4.99 1.26 -2.84
CA LEU A 308 -6.41 1.43 -3.12
C LEU A 308 -7.14 2.12 -1.96
N HIS A 309 -8.11 2.95 -2.33
CA HIS A 309 -9.06 3.53 -1.37
C HIS A 309 -10.01 2.45 -0.84
N PRO A 310 -10.34 2.42 0.46
CA PRO A 310 -11.22 1.40 1.05
C PRO A 310 -12.61 1.29 0.43
N ALA A 311 -13.07 2.27 -0.34
CA ALA A 311 -14.33 2.22 -1.07
C ALA A 311 -14.46 0.98 -1.97
N TYR A 312 -13.35 0.35 -2.40
CA TYR A 312 -13.38 -0.88 -3.18
C TYR A 312 -14.02 -2.06 -2.45
N LEU A 313 -14.12 -2.00 -1.12
CA LEU A 313 -14.71 -3.07 -0.30
C LEU A 313 -16.18 -3.34 -0.64
N LYS A 314 -16.91 -2.38 -1.22
CA LYS A 314 -18.26 -2.61 -1.77
C LYS A 314 -18.27 -3.79 -2.75
N HIS A 315 -17.27 -3.88 -3.63
CA HIS A 315 -17.16 -4.96 -4.61
C HIS A 315 -16.74 -6.29 -3.96
N VAL A 316 -15.91 -6.23 -2.91
CA VAL A 316 -15.58 -7.43 -2.13
C VAL A 316 -16.83 -7.97 -1.43
N GLU A 317 -17.66 -7.09 -0.84
CA GLU A 317 -18.89 -7.48 -0.16
C GLU A 317 -19.93 -8.06 -1.14
N GLU A 318 -20.10 -7.45 -2.31
CA GLU A 318 -20.94 -7.98 -3.39
C GLU A 318 -20.49 -9.38 -3.82
N TRP A 319 -19.19 -9.55 -4.11
CA TRP A 319 -18.63 -10.85 -4.47
C TRP A 319 -18.82 -11.88 -3.34
N TRP A 320 -18.57 -11.47 -2.08
CA TRP A 320 -18.73 -12.32 -0.91
C TRP A 320 -20.16 -12.80 -0.74
N GLY A 321 -21.12 -11.91 -0.89
CA GLY A 321 -22.55 -12.21 -0.86
C GLY A 321 -23.01 -13.20 -1.94
N THR A 322 -22.35 -13.24 -3.11
CA THR A 322 -22.68 -14.24 -4.17
C THR A 322 -22.14 -15.63 -3.86
N LYS A 323 -20.99 -15.72 -3.15
CA LYS A 323 -20.28 -16.99 -2.89
C LYS A 323 -20.70 -17.65 -1.57
N TYR A 324 -21.04 -16.85 -0.56
CA TYR A 324 -21.32 -17.30 0.80
C TYR A 324 -22.74 -16.98 1.28
N LYS A 325 -23.69 -16.72 0.35
CA LYS A 325 -25.12 -16.66 0.72
C LYS A 325 -25.51 -17.98 1.39
N LEU A 326 -25.82 -17.87 2.67
CA LEU A 326 -26.47 -18.90 3.47
C LEU A 326 -27.93 -19.04 3.01
#